data_b783469ddc4668a6ab8e53ef5fb566b6
#
_entry.id   b783469ddc4668a6ab8e53ef5fb566b6
#
_cell.length_a   1.000
_cell.length_b   1.000
_cell.length_c   1.000
_cell.angle_alpha   90.00
_cell.angle_beta   90.00
_cell.angle_gamma   90.00
#
_symmetry.space_group_name_H-M   'P 1'
#
loop_
_entity.id
_entity.type
_entity.pdbx_description
1 polymer ?
#
loop_
_entity_poly.entity_id
_entity_poly.type
_entity_poly.pdbx_seq_one_letter_code
_entity_poly.pdbx_strand_id
1 'polypeptide(L)'
;MRESVKENESADATEHNAKLVEDGGRAKSKKKPRKTYKTDWREPKLVTIFVIGPDGKQLKKSKAWIDGTLQGPDALAEIVASMLYRLGAGQAASITFISDGAPWIWERIDPILRMAKIPATVMIYRILDCCHAIGQMHAALKSFGMSETMVKGLNRVHRKQIRDGDWGLVVQSLEKRLARHPKLREESRQIVERSINYLRNHGQSGHMDYPKYALMGLPLGSGAIESGIRRVINMRLKGNSVFWQSENAEAILQLRCQYISKRLDERLVAKRVELSFNGKLDWKWQPIDQPNPDHSLSSSA
;
A
#
# COMPACT_ATOMS: atom_id res chain seq x y z
N MET A 1 2.39 7.30 -8.76
CA MET A 1 2.04 8.72 -8.50
C MET A 1 3.16 9.59 -9.06
N ARG A 2 2.84 10.68 -9.74
CA ARG A 2 3.87 11.60 -10.30
C ARG A 2 4.01 12.79 -9.36
N GLU A 3 5.22 13.18 -9.05
CA GLU A 3 5.57 14.34 -8.25
C GLU A 3 6.03 15.49 -9.15
N SER A 4 5.67 16.73 -8.80
CA SER A 4 6.19 17.92 -9.47
C SER A 4 7.11 18.69 -8.51
N VAL A 5 8.39 18.80 -8.85
CA VAL A 5 9.37 19.61 -8.10
C VAL A 5 9.48 20.97 -8.76
N LYS A 6 9.42 22.05 -7.97
CA LYS A 6 9.72 23.41 -8.44
C LYS A 6 11.23 23.65 -8.28
N GLU A 7 11.95 23.84 -9.35
CA GLU A 7 13.26 24.49 -9.29
C GLU A 7 13.05 26.01 -9.21
N ASN A 8 13.48 26.62 -8.10
CA ASN A 8 13.60 28.07 -7.99
C ASN A 8 14.94 28.48 -8.63
N GLU A 9 14.93 28.87 -9.87
CA GLU A 9 15.99 29.73 -10.40
C GLU A 9 15.64 31.17 -10.08
N SER A 10 16.48 31.81 -9.26
CA SER A 10 16.49 33.24 -9.06
C SER A 10 16.97 33.94 -10.34
N ALA A 11 16.05 34.44 -11.14
CA ALA A 11 16.37 35.32 -12.24
C ALA A 11 16.50 36.74 -11.71
N ASP A 12 17.71 37.24 -11.81
CA ASP A 12 18.12 38.61 -11.57
C ASP A 12 17.32 39.59 -12.47
N ALA A 13 16.66 40.55 -11.86
CA ALA A 13 15.85 41.51 -12.57
C ALA A 13 16.72 42.71 -12.99
N THR A 14 17.14 42.71 -14.25
CA THR A 14 17.70 43.92 -14.84
C THR A 14 16.55 44.80 -15.35
N GLU A 15 16.39 45.95 -14.71
CA GLU A 15 15.54 47.07 -15.19
C GLU A 15 16.00 47.57 -16.54
N HIS A 16 15.14 47.61 -17.53
CA HIS A 16 15.27 48.43 -18.69
C HIS A 16 14.00 49.26 -18.91
N ASN A 17 14.12 50.55 -18.62
CA ASN A 17 13.25 51.64 -19.06
C ASN A 17 13.01 51.61 -20.58
N ALA A 18 11.77 51.54 -21.00
CA ALA A 18 11.37 51.81 -22.38
C ALA A 18 10.14 52.69 -22.40
N LYS A 19 10.34 53.83 -23.09
CA LYS A 19 9.41 54.94 -23.35
C LYS A 19 8.02 54.50 -23.80
N LEU A 20 7.03 55.27 -23.31
CA LEU A 20 5.66 55.31 -23.79
C LEU A 20 5.58 55.76 -25.26
N VAL A 21 4.98 54.98 -26.10
CA VAL A 21 4.38 55.40 -27.36
C VAL A 21 2.90 54.95 -27.28
N GLU A 22 2.01 55.93 -27.24
CA GLU A 22 0.56 55.74 -27.39
C GLU A 22 0.25 55.26 -28.81
N ASP A 23 -0.31 54.10 -28.94
CA ASP A 23 -1.11 53.74 -30.09
C ASP A 23 -2.22 52.74 -29.65
N GLY A 24 -3.44 53.06 -30.08
CA GLY A 24 -4.68 52.43 -29.64
C GLY A 24 -4.92 50.99 -30.13
N GLY A 25 -4.06 50.08 -29.73
CA GLY A 25 -4.17 48.65 -30.00
C GLY A 25 -4.48 47.87 -28.76
N ARG A 26 -5.56 47.11 -28.80
CA ARG A 26 -6.01 46.14 -27.77
C ARG A 26 -4.81 45.33 -27.24
N ALA A 27 -4.34 45.62 -26.02
CA ALA A 27 -3.18 45.00 -25.42
C ALA A 27 -3.38 43.49 -25.35
N LYS A 28 -2.64 42.74 -26.18
CA LYS A 28 -2.52 41.29 -26.05
C LYS A 28 -1.87 41.00 -24.73
N SER A 29 -2.64 40.42 -23.77
CA SER A 29 -2.11 39.99 -22.48
C SER A 29 -0.90 39.10 -22.75
N LYS A 30 0.29 39.49 -22.27
CA LYS A 30 1.50 38.67 -22.29
C LYS A 30 1.17 37.37 -21.55
N LYS A 31 1.06 36.24 -22.26
CA LYS A 31 0.90 34.94 -21.65
C LYS A 31 2.09 34.72 -20.71
N LYS A 32 1.82 34.58 -19.41
CA LYS A 32 2.87 34.22 -18.44
C LYS A 32 3.59 32.97 -18.94
N PRO A 33 4.93 32.91 -18.85
CA PRO A 33 5.68 31.73 -19.30
C PRO A 33 5.13 30.50 -18.57
N ARG A 34 4.91 29.43 -19.31
CA ARG A 34 4.46 28.15 -18.75
C ARG A 34 5.55 27.66 -17.80
N LYS A 35 5.22 27.50 -16.53
CA LYS A 35 6.12 26.86 -15.58
C LYS A 35 6.41 25.43 -16.03
N THR A 36 7.66 25.10 -16.26
CA THR A 36 8.12 23.73 -16.48
C THR A 36 8.24 23.03 -15.14
N TYR A 37 7.72 21.81 -15.04
CA TYR A 37 7.79 21.00 -13.84
C TYR A 37 8.55 19.72 -14.15
N LYS A 38 9.52 19.35 -13.32
CA LYS A 38 10.10 18.02 -13.34
C LYS A 38 9.14 17.08 -12.61
N THR A 39 8.81 15.95 -13.24
CA THR A 39 7.89 14.98 -12.67
C THR A 39 8.61 13.68 -12.36
N ASP A 40 8.56 13.23 -11.10
CA ASP A 40 9.08 11.95 -10.66
C ASP A 40 7.95 10.99 -10.25
N TRP A 41 8.20 9.70 -10.43
CA TRP A 41 7.28 8.67 -9.99
C TRP A 41 7.59 8.28 -8.55
N ARG A 42 6.60 8.39 -7.65
CA ARG A 42 6.68 7.91 -6.29
C ARG A 42 5.69 6.78 -6.06
N GLU A 43 6.13 5.74 -5.38
CA GLU A 43 5.30 4.61 -5.02
C GLU A 43 4.91 4.70 -3.53
N PRO A 44 3.63 4.98 -3.21
CA PRO A 44 3.18 5.00 -1.83
C PRO A 44 3.26 3.58 -1.23
N LYS A 45 3.80 3.47 -0.02
CA LYS A 45 3.79 2.26 0.78
C LYS A 45 2.59 2.29 1.73
N LEU A 46 1.86 1.20 1.82
CA LEU A 46 0.64 1.11 2.62
C LEU A 46 0.67 -0.14 3.50
N VAL A 47 0.13 -0.01 4.70
CA VAL A 47 -0.08 -1.12 5.64
C VAL A 47 -1.53 -1.15 6.08
N THR A 48 -2.05 -2.35 6.33
CA THR A 48 -3.34 -2.58 6.97
C THR A 48 -3.15 -3.57 8.11
N ILE A 49 -3.53 -3.19 9.33
CA ILE A 49 -3.49 -4.05 10.51
C ILE A 49 -4.90 -4.23 11.03
N PHE A 50 -5.28 -5.45 11.33
CA PHE A 50 -6.58 -5.78 11.92
C PHE A 50 -6.47 -7.04 12.79
N VAL A 51 -7.40 -7.17 13.73
CA VAL A 51 -7.51 -8.36 14.56
C VAL A 51 -8.32 -9.42 13.82
N ILE A 52 -7.82 -10.65 13.80
CA ILE A 52 -8.49 -11.80 13.21
C ILE A 52 -9.18 -12.66 14.26
N GLY A 53 -10.32 -13.23 13.89
CA GLY A 53 -11.01 -14.25 14.69
C GLY A 53 -10.49 -15.65 14.39
N PRO A 54 -11.04 -16.66 15.06
CA PRO A 54 -10.65 -18.07 14.85
C PRO A 54 -10.89 -18.58 13.43
N ASP A 55 -11.75 -17.90 12.67
CA ASP A 55 -12.07 -18.21 11.28
C ASP A 55 -11.15 -17.53 10.25
N GLY A 56 -10.08 -16.87 10.71
CA GLY A 56 -9.15 -16.14 9.88
C GLY A 56 -9.69 -14.83 9.30
N LYS A 57 -10.91 -14.42 9.66
CA LYS A 57 -11.52 -13.19 9.20
C LYS A 57 -11.33 -12.06 10.19
N GLN A 58 -11.37 -10.84 9.67
CA GLN A 58 -11.36 -9.67 10.53
C GLN A 58 -12.54 -9.69 11.51
N LEU A 59 -12.24 -9.47 12.80
CA LEU A 59 -13.28 -9.32 13.80
C LEU A 59 -14.16 -8.10 13.50
N LYS A 60 -15.47 -8.30 13.41
CA LYS A 60 -16.45 -7.24 13.07
C LYS A 60 -16.38 -6.02 14.01
N LYS A 61 -16.06 -6.23 15.28
CA LYS A 61 -15.93 -5.17 16.29
C LYS A 61 -14.57 -4.45 16.24
N SER A 62 -13.56 -5.02 15.58
CA SER A 62 -12.23 -4.44 15.45
C SER A 62 -12.13 -3.68 14.12
N LYS A 63 -11.87 -2.38 14.20
CA LYS A 63 -11.61 -1.56 13.02
C LYS A 63 -10.23 -1.90 12.46
N ALA A 64 -10.10 -2.00 11.14
CA ALA A 64 -8.80 -2.08 10.50
C ALA A 64 -8.06 -0.74 10.65
N TRP A 65 -6.80 -0.81 11.02
CA TRP A 65 -5.90 0.34 11.03
C TRP A 65 -5.14 0.37 9.71
N ILE A 66 -5.32 1.45 8.97
CA ILE A 66 -4.65 1.68 7.69
C ILE A 66 -3.74 2.89 7.86
N ASP A 67 -2.51 2.75 7.43
CA ASP A 67 -1.57 3.86 7.37
C ASP A 67 -0.60 3.69 6.19
N GLY A 68 0.16 4.74 5.86
CA GLY A 68 1.07 4.67 4.73
C GLY A 68 1.90 5.92 4.56
N THR A 69 2.91 5.84 3.67
CA THR A 69 3.84 6.94 3.41
C THR A 69 4.41 6.88 2.00
N LEU A 70 4.89 8.01 1.52
CA LEU A 70 5.71 8.16 0.30
C LEU A 70 7.21 8.20 0.61
N GLN A 71 7.58 8.20 1.90
CA GLN A 71 8.97 8.36 2.33
C GLN A 71 9.78 7.06 2.26
N GLY A 72 9.17 5.98 1.80
CA GLY A 72 9.86 4.72 1.53
C GLY A 72 9.68 3.64 2.60
N PRO A 73 10.42 2.53 2.45
CA PRO A 73 10.23 1.32 3.27
C PRO A 73 10.57 1.50 4.75
N ASP A 74 11.58 2.28 5.08
CA ASP A 74 12.02 2.46 6.48
C ASP A 74 11.01 3.28 7.27
N ALA A 75 10.51 4.36 6.69
CA ALA A 75 9.43 5.15 7.28
C ALA A 75 8.16 4.32 7.48
N LEU A 76 7.82 3.42 6.53
CA LEU A 76 6.72 2.49 6.72
C LEU A 76 6.97 1.54 7.90
N ALA A 77 8.20 1.03 8.05
CA ALA A 77 8.56 0.12 9.15
C ALA A 77 8.35 0.79 10.52
N GLU A 78 8.73 2.05 10.68
CA GLU A 78 8.48 2.85 11.88
C GLU A 78 6.98 3.03 12.15
N ILE A 79 6.20 3.33 11.11
CA ILE A 79 4.74 3.43 11.21
C ILE A 79 4.15 2.09 11.69
N VAL A 80 4.55 0.97 11.08
CA VAL A 80 4.06 -0.37 11.47
C VAL A 80 4.42 -0.68 12.92
N ALA A 81 5.65 -0.42 13.32
CA ALA A 81 6.10 -0.64 14.70
C ALA A 81 5.28 0.20 15.71
N SER A 82 5.07 1.48 15.41
CA SER A 82 4.23 2.37 16.23
C SER A 82 2.79 1.87 16.32
N MET A 83 2.22 1.40 15.21
CA MET A 83 0.86 0.85 15.18
C MET A 83 0.75 -0.42 16.03
N LEU A 84 1.69 -1.37 15.89
CA LEU A 84 1.71 -2.61 16.67
C LEU A 84 1.85 -2.31 18.17
N TYR A 85 2.73 -1.40 18.54
CA TYR A 85 2.91 -0.99 19.93
C TYR A 85 1.62 -0.39 20.52
N ARG A 86 0.98 0.54 19.81
CA ARG A 86 -0.26 1.20 20.21
C ARG A 86 -1.46 0.25 20.30
N LEU A 87 -1.47 -0.79 19.47
CA LEU A 87 -2.49 -1.84 19.51
C LEU A 87 -2.28 -2.84 20.64
N GLY A 88 -1.18 -2.76 21.39
CA GLY A 88 -0.85 -3.75 22.42
C GLY A 88 -0.51 -5.12 21.82
N ALA A 89 0.03 -5.17 20.61
CA ALA A 89 0.30 -6.42 19.92
C ALA A 89 1.29 -7.35 20.65
N GLY A 90 2.06 -6.82 21.63
CA GLY A 90 2.89 -7.63 22.51
C GLY A 90 2.12 -8.61 23.43
N GLN A 91 0.80 -8.43 23.55
CA GLN A 91 -0.08 -9.33 24.31
C GLN A 91 -0.88 -10.28 23.39
N ALA A 92 -0.67 -10.21 22.07
CA ALA A 92 -1.34 -11.10 21.13
C ALA A 92 -0.77 -12.52 21.21
N ALA A 93 -1.59 -13.54 20.97
CA ALA A 93 -1.12 -14.91 20.83
C ALA A 93 -0.20 -15.07 19.62
N SER A 94 -0.50 -14.35 18.54
CA SER A 94 0.32 -14.34 17.34
C SER A 94 0.17 -13.06 16.53
N ILE A 95 1.18 -12.80 15.69
CA ILE A 95 1.16 -11.76 14.67
C ILE A 95 1.47 -12.40 13.31
N THR A 96 0.64 -12.11 12.32
CA THR A 96 0.80 -12.64 10.96
C THR A 96 1.14 -11.51 9.99
N PHE A 97 2.27 -11.62 9.32
CA PHE A 97 2.65 -10.75 8.22
C PHE A 97 2.31 -11.42 6.89
N ILE A 98 1.51 -10.76 6.07
CA ILE A 98 1.15 -11.23 4.73
C ILE A 98 1.60 -10.18 3.72
N SER A 99 2.35 -10.61 2.70
CA SER A 99 2.82 -9.70 1.65
C SER A 99 2.99 -10.40 0.30
N ASP A 100 3.28 -9.60 -0.72
CA ASP A 100 3.57 -10.02 -2.09
C ASP A 100 4.94 -10.68 -2.29
N GLY A 101 5.71 -10.83 -1.23
CA GLY A 101 7.03 -11.45 -1.30
C GLY A 101 8.18 -10.49 -1.63
N ALA A 102 7.96 -9.19 -1.65
CA ALA A 102 9.03 -8.23 -1.89
C ALA A 102 10.10 -8.32 -0.78
N PRO A 103 11.40 -8.47 -1.11
CA PRO A 103 12.47 -8.67 -0.12
C PRO A 103 12.50 -7.60 0.96
N TRP A 104 12.32 -6.33 0.58
CA TRP A 104 12.33 -5.20 1.50
C TRP A 104 11.30 -5.30 2.64
N ILE A 105 10.19 -6.04 2.44
CA ILE A 105 9.17 -6.28 3.49
C ILE A 105 9.69 -7.29 4.51
N TRP A 106 10.20 -8.43 4.01
CA TRP A 106 10.68 -9.53 4.87
C TRP A 106 11.87 -9.11 5.73
N GLU A 107 12.79 -8.35 5.17
CA GLU A 107 13.98 -7.83 5.85
C GLU A 107 13.63 -6.88 7.02
N ARG A 108 12.47 -6.24 6.97
CA ARG A 108 12.03 -5.27 7.97
C ARG A 108 11.16 -5.85 9.07
N ILE A 109 10.70 -7.09 8.97
CA ILE A 109 9.82 -7.70 9.99
C ILE A 109 10.53 -7.73 11.36
N ASP A 110 11.75 -8.25 11.44
CA ASP A 110 12.47 -8.34 12.71
C ASP A 110 12.82 -6.96 13.30
N PRO A 111 13.29 -5.97 12.54
CA PRO A 111 13.37 -4.58 12.99
C PRO A 111 12.04 -4.02 13.53
N ILE A 112 10.93 -4.23 12.82
CA ILE A 112 9.59 -3.79 13.24
C ILE A 112 9.22 -4.41 14.59
N LEU A 113 9.41 -5.73 14.76
CA LEU A 113 9.09 -6.43 16.00
C LEU A 113 9.90 -5.89 17.19
N ARG A 114 11.22 -5.63 16.98
CA ARG A 114 12.08 -5.01 18.01
C ARG A 114 11.61 -3.60 18.38
N MET A 115 11.35 -2.74 17.40
CA MET A 115 10.86 -1.38 17.63
C MET A 115 9.51 -1.36 18.33
N ALA A 116 8.63 -2.29 17.98
CA ALA A 116 7.32 -2.44 18.60
C ALA A 116 7.37 -3.11 19.98
N LYS A 117 8.55 -3.53 20.46
CA LYS A 117 8.77 -4.23 21.74
C LYS A 117 7.93 -5.52 21.85
N ILE A 118 7.83 -6.27 20.75
CA ILE A 118 7.09 -7.54 20.74
C ILE A 118 7.93 -8.60 21.46
N PRO A 119 7.40 -9.24 22.52
CA PRO A 119 8.11 -10.28 23.25
C PRO A 119 8.30 -11.55 22.41
N ALA A 120 9.35 -12.32 22.70
CA ALA A 120 9.61 -13.59 22.03
C ALA A 120 8.54 -14.67 22.24
N THR A 121 7.65 -14.47 23.20
CA THR A 121 6.51 -15.36 23.46
C THR A 121 5.39 -15.24 22.42
N VAL A 122 5.36 -14.15 21.65
CA VAL A 122 4.37 -13.94 20.58
C VAL A 122 4.79 -14.72 19.35
N MET A 123 3.92 -15.59 18.86
CA MET A 123 4.18 -16.37 17.64
C MET A 123 4.13 -15.48 16.40
N ILE A 124 5.16 -15.54 15.56
CA ILE A 124 5.24 -14.73 14.35
C ILE A 124 5.11 -15.61 13.12
N TYR A 125 4.10 -15.34 12.30
CA TYR A 125 3.87 -16.02 11.01
C TYR A 125 4.19 -15.07 9.85
N ARG A 126 4.89 -15.62 8.85
CA ARG A 126 5.26 -14.95 7.61
C ARG A 126 4.62 -15.72 6.47
N ILE A 127 3.62 -15.13 5.82
CA ILE A 127 2.82 -15.79 4.77
C ILE A 127 2.97 -15.01 3.48
N LEU A 128 3.38 -15.71 2.42
CA LEU A 128 3.32 -15.17 1.07
C LEU A 128 1.86 -15.11 0.62
N ASP A 129 1.42 -13.97 0.09
CA ASP A 129 0.08 -13.89 -0.50
C ASP A 129 -0.13 -14.96 -1.58
N CYS A 130 -1.10 -15.82 -1.36
CA CYS A 130 -1.41 -16.93 -2.24
C CYS A 130 -1.78 -16.47 -3.67
N CYS A 131 -2.45 -15.32 -3.81
CA CYS A 131 -2.80 -14.78 -5.11
C CYS A 131 -1.55 -14.30 -5.87
N HIS A 132 -0.56 -13.73 -5.17
CA HIS A 132 0.71 -13.32 -5.76
C HIS A 132 1.56 -14.53 -6.18
N ALA A 133 1.61 -15.59 -5.36
CA ALA A 133 2.28 -16.84 -5.73
C ALA A 133 1.66 -17.43 -7.01
N ILE A 134 0.34 -17.48 -7.08
CA ILE A 134 -0.40 -17.93 -8.28
C ILE A 134 -0.15 -17.00 -9.47
N GLY A 135 -0.06 -15.69 -9.25
CA GLY A 135 0.25 -14.69 -10.28
C GLY A 135 1.62 -14.92 -10.90
N GLN A 136 2.65 -15.17 -10.10
CA GLN A 136 4.01 -15.48 -10.57
C GLN A 136 4.03 -16.77 -11.41
N MET A 137 3.41 -17.83 -10.93
CA MET A 137 3.24 -19.08 -11.69
C MET A 137 2.54 -18.85 -13.04
N HIS A 138 1.46 -18.07 -13.03
CA HIS A 138 0.71 -17.75 -14.25
C HIS A 138 1.54 -16.93 -15.25
N ALA A 139 2.31 -15.95 -14.78
CA ALA A 139 3.23 -15.18 -15.61
C ALA A 139 4.27 -16.08 -16.30
N ALA A 140 4.87 -17.03 -15.55
CA ALA A 140 5.77 -18.02 -16.11
C ALA A 140 5.10 -18.88 -17.20
N LEU A 141 3.89 -19.37 -16.96
CA LEU A 141 3.16 -20.18 -17.95
C LEU A 141 2.89 -19.40 -19.24
N LYS A 142 2.48 -18.15 -19.15
CA LYS A 142 2.26 -17.29 -20.32
C LYS A 142 3.52 -17.04 -21.14
N SER A 143 4.67 -16.92 -20.48
CA SER A 143 5.95 -16.64 -21.13
C SER A 143 6.44 -17.76 -22.05
N PHE A 144 5.91 -18.97 -21.94
CA PHE A 144 6.21 -20.08 -22.87
C PHE A 144 5.55 -19.96 -24.25
N GLY A 145 4.67 -19.00 -24.48
CA GLY A 145 3.97 -18.82 -25.77
C GLY A 145 2.99 -19.95 -26.11
N MET A 146 2.50 -20.65 -25.10
CA MET A 146 1.52 -21.75 -25.27
C MET A 146 0.13 -21.21 -25.64
N SER A 147 -0.70 -22.07 -26.23
CA SER A 147 -2.10 -21.75 -26.47
C SER A 147 -2.83 -21.39 -25.16
N GLU A 148 -3.83 -20.52 -25.27
CA GLU A 148 -4.60 -20.08 -24.10
C GLU A 148 -5.28 -21.24 -23.37
N THR A 149 -5.77 -22.24 -24.13
CA THR A 149 -6.38 -23.46 -23.57
C THR A 149 -5.38 -24.25 -22.72
N MET A 150 -4.14 -24.41 -23.19
CA MET A 150 -3.09 -25.11 -22.46
C MET A 150 -2.69 -24.32 -21.20
N VAL A 151 -2.53 -23.00 -21.30
CA VAL A 151 -2.25 -22.15 -20.15
C VAL A 151 -3.36 -22.25 -19.10
N LYS A 152 -4.63 -22.20 -19.51
CA LYS A 152 -5.79 -22.36 -18.61
C LYS A 152 -5.80 -23.73 -17.90
N GLY A 153 -5.51 -24.80 -18.64
CA GLY A 153 -5.44 -26.15 -18.07
C GLY A 153 -4.35 -26.29 -17.01
N LEU A 154 -3.12 -25.89 -17.35
CA LEU A 154 -1.99 -25.93 -16.42
C LEU A 154 -2.19 -24.99 -15.21
N ASN A 155 -2.71 -23.79 -15.44
CA ASN A 155 -3.01 -22.85 -14.38
C ASN A 155 -3.98 -23.43 -13.34
N ARG A 156 -5.02 -24.15 -13.80
CA ARG A 156 -5.98 -24.84 -12.90
C ARG A 156 -5.27 -25.88 -12.01
N VAL A 157 -4.40 -26.70 -12.57
CA VAL A 157 -3.65 -27.72 -11.82
C VAL A 157 -2.69 -27.09 -10.85
N HIS A 158 -1.86 -26.17 -11.32
CA HIS A 158 -0.81 -25.54 -10.48
C HIS A 158 -1.37 -24.65 -9.38
N ARG A 159 -2.51 -23.96 -9.61
CA ARG A 159 -3.22 -23.24 -8.55
C ARG A 159 -3.65 -24.17 -7.41
N LYS A 160 -4.11 -25.38 -7.74
CA LYS A 160 -4.46 -26.36 -6.71
C LYS A 160 -3.20 -26.78 -5.96
N GLN A 161 -2.14 -27.16 -6.67
CA GLN A 161 -0.86 -27.55 -6.05
C GLN A 161 -0.29 -26.48 -5.14
N ILE A 162 -0.30 -25.20 -5.54
CA ILE A 162 0.14 -24.09 -4.67
C ILE A 162 -0.68 -24.04 -3.39
N ARG A 163 -2.01 -24.15 -3.49
CA ARG A 163 -2.91 -24.11 -2.32
C ARG A 163 -2.76 -25.31 -1.39
N ASP A 164 -2.44 -26.45 -1.97
CA ASP A 164 -2.22 -27.69 -1.23
C ASP A 164 -0.80 -27.76 -0.61
N GLY A 165 0.04 -26.72 -0.81
CA GLY A 165 1.41 -26.67 -0.31
C GLY A 165 2.44 -27.38 -1.20
N ASP A 166 2.02 -27.94 -2.33
CA ASP A 166 2.83 -28.70 -3.28
C ASP A 166 3.60 -27.78 -4.27
N TRP A 167 4.08 -26.65 -3.79
CA TRP A 167 4.80 -25.66 -4.60
C TRP A 167 6.01 -26.28 -5.34
N GLY A 168 6.66 -27.28 -4.76
CA GLY A 168 7.78 -28.00 -5.36
C GLY A 168 7.42 -28.69 -6.67
N LEU A 169 6.20 -29.25 -6.81
CA LEU A 169 5.71 -29.83 -8.06
C LEU A 169 5.52 -28.77 -9.14
N VAL A 170 5.08 -27.57 -8.76
CA VAL A 170 4.94 -26.44 -9.68
C VAL A 170 6.31 -25.99 -10.20
N VAL A 171 7.27 -25.81 -9.31
CA VAL A 171 8.65 -25.47 -9.66
C VAL A 171 9.23 -26.50 -10.61
N GLN A 172 9.15 -27.80 -10.28
CA GLN A 172 9.65 -28.88 -11.11
C GLN A 172 8.97 -28.91 -12.51
N SER A 173 7.67 -28.63 -12.57
CA SER A 173 6.94 -28.56 -13.84
C SER A 173 7.45 -27.42 -14.72
N LEU A 174 7.69 -26.25 -14.14
CA LEU A 174 8.21 -25.07 -14.87
C LEU A 174 9.65 -25.31 -15.34
N GLU A 175 10.51 -25.91 -14.52
CA GLU A 175 11.90 -26.26 -14.89
C GLU A 175 11.97 -27.27 -16.03
N LYS A 176 11.20 -28.36 -15.93
CA LYS A 176 11.11 -29.36 -17.01
C LYS A 176 10.64 -28.75 -18.33
N ARG A 177 9.73 -27.78 -18.23
CA ARG A 177 9.22 -27.08 -19.41
C ARG A 177 10.28 -26.12 -19.96
N LEU A 178 10.98 -25.39 -19.11
CA LEU A 178 12.05 -24.49 -19.51
C LEU A 178 13.17 -25.25 -20.25
N ALA A 179 13.56 -26.41 -19.74
CA ALA A 179 14.56 -27.28 -20.37
C ALA A 179 14.13 -27.77 -21.77
N ARG A 180 12.83 -27.98 -22.00
CA ARG A 180 12.28 -28.39 -23.32
C ARG A 180 12.14 -27.25 -24.33
N HIS A 181 12.37 -25.98 -23.89
CA HIS A 181 12.26 -24.79 -24.74
C HIS A 181 13.60 -24.03 -24.80
N PRO A 182 14.70 -24.64 -25.33
CA PRO A 182 16.02 -24.00 -25.35
C PRO A 182 16.06 -22.70 -26.18
N LYS A 183 15.14 -22.57 -27.15
CA LYS A 183 15.01 -21.41 -28.04
C LYS A 183 14.02 -20.34 -27.52
N LEU A 184 13.63 -20.42 -26.25
CA LEU A 184 12.77 -19.40 -25.65
C LEU A 184 13.47 -18.04 -25.69
N ARG A 185 12.71 -16.96 -26.04
CA ARG A 185 13.25 -15.61 -26.05
C ARG A 185 13.83 -15.24 -24.67
N GLU A 186 14.93 -14.53 -24.66
CA GLU A 186 15.67 -14.21 -23.43
C GLU A 186 14.78 -13.53 -22.39
N GLU A 187 13.98 -12.53 -22.77
CA GLU A 187 13.03 -11.85 -21.87
C GLU A 187 12.03 -12.83 -21.23
N SER A 188 11.49 -13.75 -22.03
CA SER A 188 10.55 -14.78 -21.55
C SER A 188 11.24 -15.76 -20.62
N ARG A 189 12.48 -16.16 -20.94
CA ARG A 189 13.32 -17.03 -20.10
C ARG A 189 13.53 -16.40 -18.73
N GLN A 190 13.93 -15.12 -18.68
CA GLN A 190 14.14 -14.38 -17.44
C GLN A 190 12.88 -14.27 -16.58
N ILE A 191 11.70 -14.13 -17.19
CA ILE A 191 10.43 -14.13 -16.44
C ILE A 191 10.20 -15.51 -15.81
N VAL A 192 10.41 -16.58 -16.55
CA VAL A 192 10.23 -17.96 -16.05
C VAL A 192 11.22 -18.24 -14.91
N GLU A 193 12.50 -17.94 -15.08
CA GLU A 193 13.55 -18.16 -14.09
C GLU A 193 13.30 -17.37 -12.81
N ARG A 194 12.92 -16.09 -12.94
CA ARG A 194 12.53 -15.26 -11.78
C ARG A 194 11.34 -15.85 -11.04
N SER A 195 10.32 -16.32 -11.76
CA SER A 195 9.14 -16.94 -11.15
C SER A 195 9.47 -18.25 -10.44
N ILE A 196 10.33 -19.09 -11.03
CA ILE A 196 10.83 -20.32 -10.42
C ILE A 196 11.57 -20.02 -9.12
N ASN A 197 12.53 -19.09 -9.17
CA ASN A 197 13.31 -18.70 -8.00
C ASN A 197 12.45 -18.10 -6.90
N TYR A 198 11.48 -17.25 -7.26
CA TYR A 198 10.53 -16.68 -6.32
C TYR A 198 9.72 -17.78 -5.59
N LEU A 199 9.10 -18.72 -6.32
CA LEU A 199 8.33 -19.81 -5.73
C LEU A 199 9.21 -20.73 -4.87
N ARG A 200 10.42 -21.03 -5.32
CA ARG A 200 11.37 -21.87 -4.58
C ARG A 200 11.80 -21.21 -3.27
N ASN A 201 12.23 -19.96 -3.31
CA ASN A 201 12.71 -19.26 -2.14
C ASN A 201 11.63 -19.14 -1.05
N HIS A 202 10.42 -18.76 -1.44
CA HIS A 202 9.32 -18.64 -0.49
C HIS A 202 8.81 -19.99 -0.01
N GLY A 203 8.81 -21.02 -0.86
CA GLY A 203 8.47 -22.36 -0.47
C GLY A 203 9.44 -22.94 0.55
N GLN A 204 10.75 -22.83 0.30
CA GLN A 204 11.81 -23.29 1.20
C GLN A 204 11.81 -22.54 2.53
N SER A 205 11.45 -21.25 2.53
CA SER A 205 11.29 -20.44 3.75
C SER A 205 10.02 -20.75 4.55
N GLY A 206 9.18 -21.68 4.09
CA GLY A 206 7.92 -22.03 4.74
C GLY A 206 6.79 -21.01 4.57
N HIS A 207 6.99 -19.94 3.78
CA HIS A 207 5.99 -18.89 3.56
C HIS A 207 4.75 -19.36 2.77
N MET A 208 4.81 -20.56 2.17
CA MET A 208 3.76 -21.12 1.32
C MET A 208 3.12 -22.40 1.90
N ASP A 209 3.21 -22.62 3.20
CA ASP A 209 2.57 -23.73 3.90
C ASP A 209 1.07 -23.43 4.16
N TYR A 210 0.35 -23.18 3.07
CA TYR A 210 -1.04 -22.73 3.12
C TYR A 210 -1.98 -23.71 3.84
N PRO A 211 -1.86 -25.05 3.70
CA PRO A 211 -2.70 -25.97 4.45
C PRO A 211 -2.55 -25.81 5.96
N LYS A 212 -1.32 -25.69 6.44
CA LYS A 212 -1.04 -25.46 7.87
C LYS A 212 -1.64 -24.14 8.34
N TYR A 213 -1.43 -23.05 7.59
CA TYR A 213 -1.96 -21.74 7.95
C TYR A 213 -3.49 -21.71 7.94
N ALA A 214 -4.12 -22.40 6.98
CA ALA A 214 -5.58 -22.53 6.92
C ALA A 214 -6.13 -23.30 8.14
N LEU A 215 -5.49 -24.41 8.55
CA LEU A 215 -5.85 -25.16 9.74
C LEU A 215 -5.74 -24.32 11.04
N MET A 216 -4.79 -23.39 11.06
CA MET A 216 -4.60 -22.44 12.17
C MET A 216 -5.58 -21.25 12.12
N GLY A 217 -6.46 -21.19 11.13
CA GLY A 217 -7.37 -20.05 10.93
C GLY A 217 -6.66 -18.76 10.54
N LEU A 218 -5.47 -18.82 9.90
CA LEU A 218 -4.77 -17.64 9.45
C LEU A 218 -5.19 -17.25 8.03
N PRO A 219 -5.25 -15.95 7.70
CA PRO A 219 -5.59 -15.50 6.35
C PRO A 219 -4.45 -15.81 5.37
N LEU A 220 -4.80 -16.25 4.16
CA LEU A 220 -3.84 -16.66 3.12
C LEU A 220 -3.62 -15.62 2.03
N GLY A 221 -4.28 -14.48 2.11
CA GLY A 221 -4.23 -13.45 1.08
C GLY A 221 -4.34 -12.04 1.63
N SER A 222 -3.85 -11.09 0.86
CA SER A 222 -3.74 -9.67 1.18
C SER A 222 -4.94 -8.83 0.71
N GLY A 223 -6.12 -9.41 0.51
CA GLY A 223 -7.31 -8.68 0.02
C GLY A 223 -7.69 -7.43 0.80
N ALA A 224 -7.33 -7.37 2.09
CA ALA A 224 -7.52 -6.19 2.91
C ALA A 224 -6.66 -5.00 2.44
N ILE A 225 -5.40 -5.25 2.04
CA ILE A 225 -4.51 -4.20 1.53
C ILE A 225 -4.91 -3.75 0.13
N GLU A 226 -5.38 -4.67 -0.73
CA GLU A 226 -5.91 -4.30 -2.06
C GLU A 226 -7.10 -3.35 -1.94
N SER A 227 -8.03 -3.64 -1.03
CA SER A 227 -9.14 -2.75 -0.70
C SER A 227 -8.64 -1.40 -0.15
N GLY A 228 -7.60 -1.41 0.68
CA GLY A 228 -6.92 -0.20 1.18
C GLY A 228 -6.35 0.63 0.04
N ILE A 229 -5.55 0.04 -0.83
CA ILE A 229 -4.94 0.70 -2.00
C ILE A 229 -6.02 1.34 -2.88
N ARG A 230 -7.09 0.61 -3.18
CA ARG A 230 -8.19 1.16 -3.98
C ARG A 230 -8.79 2.42 -3.32
N ARG A 231 -9.13 2.36 -2.05
CA ARG A 231 -9.83 3.44 -1.34
C ARG A 231 -8.93 4.62 -0.98
N VAL A 232 -7.69 4.35 -0.58
CA VAL A 232 -6.73 5.39 -0.15
C VAL A 232 -6.08 6.04 -1.36
N ILE A 233 -5.53 5.23 -2.28
CA ILE A 233 -4.65 5.68 -3.35
C ILE A 233 -5.42 5.88 -4.64
N ASN A 234 -6.03 4.82 -5.20
CA ASN A 234 -6.54 4.86 -6.56
C ASN A 234 -7.71 5.84 -6.74
N MET A 235 -8.58 5.97 -5.75
CA MET A 235 -9.75 6.85 -5.83
C MET A 235 -9.44 8.33 -5.61
N ARG A 236 -8.25 8.70 -5.11
CA ARG A 236 -7.96 10.10 -4.72
C ARG A 236 -6.60 10.61 -5.16
N LEU A 237 -5.57 9.78 -5.12
CA LEU A 237 -4.21 10.19 -5.43
C LEU A 237 -3.81 9.88 -6.88
N LYS A 238 -4.50 8.92 -7.51
CA LYS A 238 -4.31 8.58 -8.92
C LYS A 238 -5.45 9.18 -9.75
N GLY A 239 -5.09 9.92 -10.77
CA GLY A 239 -6.01 10.46 -11.77
C GLY A 239 -5.24 10.82 -13.04
N ASN A 240 -5.94 10.87 -14.17
CA ASN A 240 -5.33 11.35 -15.40
C ASN A 240 -4.96 12.82 -15.23
N SER A 241 -3.71 13.16 -15.55
CA SER A 241 -3.17 14.53 -15.46
C SER A 241 -3.19 15.14 -14.05
N VAL A 242 -3.29 14.33 -13.00
CA VAL A 242 -3.18 14.79 -11.61
C VAL A 242 -1.72 14.69 -11.18
N PHE A 243 -1.15 15.83 -10.80
CA PHE A 243 0.21 15.95 -10.28
C PHE A 243 0.15 16.50 -8.86
N TRP A 244 0.94 15.93 -7.98
CA TRP A 244 1.01 16.32 -6.58
C TRP A 244 2.38 16.86 -6.24
N GLN A 245 2.44 17.86 -5.39
CA GLN A 245 3.65 18.14 -4.62
C GLN A 245 3.81 17.03 -3.58
N SER A 246 5.04 16.58 -3.31
CA SER A 246 5.34 15.49 -2.37
C SER A 246 4.64 15.64 -1.04
N GLU A 247 4.79 16.81 -0.42
CA GLU A 247 4.23 17.11 0.90
C GLU A 247 2.70 17.04 0.91
N ASN A 248 2.06 17.58 -0.13
CA ASN A 248 0.60 17.52 -0.26
C ASN A 248 0.12 16.10 -0.52
N ALA A 249 0.85 15.33 -1.31
CA ALA A 249 0.54 13.93 -1.55
C ALA A 249 0.63 13.09 -0.28
N GLU A 250 1.69 13.28 0.51
CA GLU A 250 1.88 12.64 1.82
C GLU A 250 0.75 13.03 2.78
N ALA A 251 0.44 14.32 2.89
CA ALA A 251 -0.63 14.81 3.76
C ALA A 251 -2.00 14.20 3.40
N ILE A 252 -2.34 14.16 2.10
CA ILE A 252 -3.59 13.55 1.62
C ILE A 252 -3.59 12.04 1.85
N LEU A 253 -2.45 11.36 1.62
CA LEU A 253 -2.31 9.93 1.89
C LEU A 253 -2.64 9.64 3.36
N GLN A 254 -1.99 10.34 4.29
CA GLN A 254 -2.19 10.16 5.72
C GLN A 254 -3.62 10.50 6.15
N LEU A 255 -4.16 11.62 5.67
CA LEU A 255 -5.55 12.02 5.95
C LEU A 255 -6.54 10.94 5.49
N ARG A 256 -6.34 10.38 4.30
CA ARG A 256 -7.17 9.29 3.76
C ARG A 256 -7.07 8.03 4.62
N CYS A 257 -5.87 7.66 5.06
CA CYS A 257 -5.66 6.53 5.95
C CYS A 257 -6.44 6.70 7.27
N GLN A 258 -6.34 7.87 7.90
CA GLN A 258 -7.04 8.18 9.15
C GLN A 258 -8.56 8.18 8.95
N TYR A 259 -9.06 8.79 7.87
CA TYR A 259 -10.49 8.83 7.55
C TYR A 259 -11.08 7.42 7.35
N ILE A 260 -10.41 6.58 6.55
CA ILE A 260 -10.89 5.21 6.25
C ILE A 260 -10.80 4.30 7.49
N SER A 261 -9.79 4.50 8.32
CA SER A 261 -9.65 3.81 9.61
C SER A 261 -10.63 4.32 10.67
N LYS A 262 -11.42 5.36 10.39
CA LYS A 262 -12.31 6.05 11.35
C LYS A 262 -11.56 6.56 12.59
N ARG A 263 -10.35 7.07 12.39
CA ARG A 263 -9.44 7.59 13.43
C ARG A 263 -9.13 9.08 13.26
N LEU A 264 -9.82 9.72 12.32
CA LEU A 264 -9.59 11.13 12.02
C LEU A 264 -9.88 12.02 13.25
N ASP A 265 -10.98 11.74 13.96
CA ASP A 265 -11.39 12.53 15.13
C ASP A 265 -10.35 12.44 16.25
N GLU A 266 -9.82 11.24 16.52
CA GLU A 266 -8.75 11.03 17.51
C GLU A 266 -7.50 11.87 17.17
N ARG A 267 -7.14 11.93 15.89
CA ARG A 267 -5.99 12.70 15.42
C ARG A 267 -6.22 14.21 15.48
N LEU A 268 -7.41 14.66 15.13
CA LEU A 268 -7.79 16.07 15.23
C LEU A 268 -7.80 16.53 16.68
N VAL A 269 -8.32 15.73 17.61
CA VAL A 269 -8.29 16.05 19.05
C VAL A 269 -6.85 16.13 19.54
N ALA A 270 -5.99 15.15 19.21
CA ALA A 270 -4.58 15.15 19.62
C ALA A 270 -3.86 16.41 19.08
N LYS A 271 -4.08 16.76 17.80
CA LYS A 271 -3.46 17.95 17.18
C LYS A 271 -3.97 19.23 17.80
N ARG A 272 -5.25 19.31 18.14
CA ARG A 272 -5.83 20.44 18.84
C ARG A 272 -5.18 20.67 20.21
N VAL A 273 -5.00 19.59 20.98
CA VAL A 273 -4.31 19.66 22.28
C VAL A 273 -2.89 20.19 22.12
N GLU A 274 -2.14 19.62 21.14
CA GLU A 274 -0.78 20.08 20.82
C GLU A 274 -0.73 21.57 20.45
N LEU A 275 -1.64 22.03 19.60
CA LEU A 275 -1.70 23.42 19.17
C LEU A 275 -2.13 24.35 20.29
N SER A 276 -3.04 23.93 21.16
CA SER A 276 -3.48 24.71 22.35
C SER A 276 -2.35 24.85 23.35
N PHE A 277 -1.59 23.79 23.60
CA PHE A 277 -0.44 23.81 24.51
C PHE A 277 0.67 24.76 24.01
N ASN A 278 0.87 24.83 22.71
CA ASN A 278 1.88 25.68 22.09
C ASN A 278 1.38 27.15 21.85
N GLY A 279 0.21 27.52 22.37
CA GLY A 279 -0.34 28.90 22.25
C GLY A 279 -0.67 29.30 20.79
N LYS A 280 -0.78 28.38 19.88
CA LYS A 280 -0.99 28.63 18.42
C LYS A 280 -2.44 28.63 17.97
N LEU A 281 -3.39 28.38 18.86
CA LEU A 281 -4.82 28.32 18.53
C LEU A 281 -5.58 29.44 19.27
N ASP A 282 -6.00 30.42 18.51
CA ASP A 282 -6.78 31.57 19.00
C ASP A 282 -8.28 31.45 18.67
N TRP A 283 -8.73 30.40 18.03
CA TRP A 283 -10.13 30.25 17.65
C TRP A 283 -10.84 29.10 18.39
N LYS A 284 -12.02 29.42 18.87
CA LYS A 284 -12.89 28.47 19.56
C LYS A 284 -13.58 27.60 18.52
N TRP A 285 -13.10 26.36 18.39
CA TRP A 285 -13.85 25.34 17.64
C TRP A 285 -15.08 24.95 18.49
N GLN A 286 -16.26 25.11 17.92
CA GLN A 286 -17.44 24.50 18.50
C GLN A 286 -17.63 23.13 17.85
N PRO A 287 -17.93 22.07 18.62
CA PRO A 287 -18.33 20.78 18.05
C PRO A 287 -19.51 21.02 17.12
N ILE A 288 -19.46 20.48 15.92
CA ILE A 288 -20.64 20.35 15.07
C ILE A 288 -21.63 19.56 15.90
N ASP A 289 -22.80 20.15 16.14
CA ASP A 289 -23.82 19.75 17.08
C ASP A 289 -23.94 18.24 17.28
N GLN A 290 -23.89 17.83 18.53
CA GLN A 290 -24.54 16.59 18.90
C GLN A 290 -25.99 16.71 18.46
N PRO A 291 -26.60 15.67 17.84
CA PRO A 291 -28.01 15.73 17.48
C PRO A 291 -28.80 16.14 18.73
N ASN A 292 -29.54 17.21 18.61
CA ASN A 292 -30.40 17.75 19.66
C ASN A 292 -31.28 16.60 20.21
N PRO A 293 -31.16 16.21 21.49
CA PRO A 293 -31.98 15.14 22.03
C PRO A 293 -33.48 15.48 22.08
N ASP A 294 -33.90 16.69 21.71
CA ASP A 294 -35.28 17.17 21.81
C ASP A 294 -36.14 16.96 20.55
N HIS A 295 -35.67 16.27 19.51
CA HIS A 295 -36.58 15.72 18.50
C HIS A 295 -37.21 14.41 18.98
N SER A 296 -37.90 14.45 20.12
CA SER A 296 -38.91 13.46 20.44
C SER A 296 -40.00 13.52 19.37
N LEU A 297 -40.13 12.47 18.61
CA LEU A 297 -41.22 12.19 17.71
C LEU A 297 -42.56 12.46 18.44
N SER A 298 -43.20 13.56 18.13
CA SER A 298 -44.62 13.70 18.42
C SER A 298 -45.37 12.74 17.49
N SER A 299 -45.69 11.58 18.06
CA SER A 299 -46.73 10.71 17.50
C SER A 299 -48.04 11.45 17.52
N SER A 300 -48.50 11.88 16.38
CA SER A 300 -49.90 12.24 16.19
C SER A 300 -50.65 11.03 15.66
N ALA A 301 -51.73 10.72 16.36
CA ALA A 301 -52.72 9.69 16.12
C ALA A 301 -53.34 9.68 14.72
#